data_61e25cdbad5ef07236cfe03163508502
#
_entry.id   61e25cdbad5ef07236cfe03163508502
#
_cell.length_a   1.000
_cell.length_b   1.000
_cell.length_c   1.000
_cell.angle_alpha   90.00
_cell.angle_beta   90.00
_cell.angle_gamma   90.00
#
_symmetry.space_group_name_H-M   'P 1'
#
loop_
_entity.id
_entity.type
_entity.pdbx_description
1 polymer ?
#
loop_
_entity_poly.entity_id
_entity_poly.type
_entity_poly.pdbx_seq_one_letter_code
_entity_poly.pdbx_strand_id
1 'polypeptide(L)'
;MTSRERAKRMAPEDRRSQILDAAVQLIVASGHSGVSLEQVAAAAQISKPLIYKYFPKREDLLKALLEREFADLRGRGLNDVPRVIAPERIIRSTVENALNYYFERGPIVRLLSADPGVADLARQGNRASRRNTSDYFIAKFMESYGVPLDVAQIAVTLVVNAPINAIGTLQRRGIGAARTIDVWTDFIIGGWKELTARYGVPPQKTGKPRRR
;
A
#
# COMPACT_ATOMS: atom_id res chain seq x y z
N MET A 1 -9.10 -2.71 53.56
CA MET A 1 -8.75 -3.91 52.77
C MET A 1 -8.85 -3.53 51.31
N THR A 2 -7.72 -3.28 50.73
CA THR A 2 -7.58 -2.71 49.37
C THR A 2 -7.77 -3.82 48.35
N SER A 3 -8.85 -3.69 47.56
CA SER A 3 -9.07 -4.48 46.32
C SER A 3 -7.99 -4.13 45.33
N ARG A 4 -6.99 -5.01 45.16
CA ARG A 4 -6.06 -4.95 44.03
C ARG A 4 -6.90 -5.17 42.76
N GLU A 5 -7.18 -4.10 42.00
CA GLU A 5 -7.64 -4.19 40.63
C GLU A 5 -6.67 -5.09 39.85
N ARG A 6 -7.14 -6.32 39.52
CA ARG A 6 -6.45 -7.19 38.57
C ARG A 6 -6.40 -6.42 37.27
N ALA A 7 -5.25 -5.85 36.95
CA ALA A 7 -5.01 -5.27 35.61
C ALA A 7 -5.53 -6.27 34.56
N LYS A 8 -6.54 -5.85 33.81
CA LYS A 8 -7.21 -6.67 32.81
C LYS A 8 -6.14 -7.21 31.86
N ARG A 9 -5.95 -8.52 31.84
CA ARG A 9 -4.91 -9.18 31.06
C ARG A 9 -5.16 -8.84 29.60
N MET A 10 -4.28 -8.09 28.97
CA MET A 10 -4.39 -7.70 27.56
C MET A 10 -4.59 -8.95 26.69
N ALA A 11 -5.51 -8.90 25.72
CA ALA A 11 -5.73 -10.00 24.79
C ALA A 11 -4.44 -10.34 24.02
N PRO A 12 -4.22 -11.60 23.63
CA PRO A 12 -3.01 -11.99 22.90
C PRO A 12 -2.79 -11.21 21.62
N GLU A 13 -3.87 -10.89 20.90
CA GLU A 13 -3.80 -10.13 19.65
C GLU A 13 -3.43 -8.66 19.87
N ASP A 14 -3.99 -8.03 20.92
CA ASP A 14 -3.62 -6.67 21.32
C ASP A 14 -2.14 -6.59 21.71
N ARG A 15 -1.66 -7.61 22.43
CA ARG A 15 -0.25 -7.71 22.78
C ARG A 15 0.63 -7.89 21.56
N ARG A 16 0.22 -8.71 20.62
CA ARG A 16 0.93 -8.89 19.35
C ARG A 16 0.99 -7.57 18.56
N SER A 17 -0.11 -6.83 18.49
CA SER A 17 -0.15 -5.51 17.86
C SER A 17 0.78 -4.51 18.55
N GLN A 18 0.77 -4.44 19.87
CA GLN A 18 1.66 -3.59 20.66
C GLN A 18 3.15 -3.87 20.34
N ILE A 19 3.54 -5.13 20.24
CA ILE A 19 4.92 -5.52 19.89
C ILE A 19 5.26 -5.04 18.47
N LEU A 20 4.36 -5.25 17.52
CA LEU A 20 4.55 -4.83 16.13
C LEU A 20 4.65 -3.30 16.02
N ASP A 21 3.85 -2.55 16.79
CA ASP A 21 3.89 -1.07 16.79
C ASP A 21 5.21 -0.54 17.36
N ALA A 22 5.68 -1.12 18.46
CA ALA A 22 6.98 -0.79 19.03
C ALA A 22 8.14 -1.09 18.05
N ALA A 23 8.05 -2.20 17.33
CA ALA A 23 9.04 -2.57 16.32
C ALA A 23 9.05 -1.59 15.13
N VAL A 24 7.87 -1.16 14.63
CA VAL A 24 7.78 -0.13 13.59
C VAL A 24 8.45 1.17 14.01
N GLN A 25 8.10 1.67 15.21
CA GLN A 25 8.68 2.91 15.74
C GLN A 25 10.20 2.81 15.84
N LEU A 26 10.72 1.71 16.35
CA LEU A 26 12.15 1.49 16.52
C LEU A 26 12.88 1.38 15.17
N ILE A 27 12.35 0.64 14.20
CA ILE A 27 12.91 0.48 12.86
C ILE A 27 12.94 1.83 12.12
N VAL A 28 11.84 2.58 12.17
CA VAL A 28 11.76 3.90 11.51
C VAL A 28 12.72 4.89 12.16
N ALA A 29 12.79 4.93 13.48
CA ALA A 29 13.69 5.83 14.22
C ALA A 29 15.17 5.50 13.97
N SER A 30 15.52 4.21 13.86
CA SER A 30 16.90 3.78 13.60
C SER A 30 17.32 3.90 12.11
N GLY A 31 16.35 4.01 11.20
CA GLY A 31 16.60 4.06 9.78
C GLY A 31 17.03 2.73 9.15
N HIS A 32 16.95 1.61 9.89
CA HIS A 32 17.28 0.26 9.41
C HIS A 32 16.43 -0.81 10.11
N SER A 33 16.28 -1.97 9.47
CA SER A 33 15.54 -3.11 10.01
C SER A 33 16.34 -3.97 11.01
N GLY A 34 17.62 -3.69 11.21
CA GLY A 34 18.56 -4.47 12.03
C GLY A 34 18.32 -4.41 13.53
N VAL A 35 17.07 -4.33 13.99
CA VAL A 35 16.69 -4.31 15.41
C VAL A 35 16.62 -5.73 15.99
N SER A 36 17.02 -5.90 17.25
CA SER A 36 16.91 -7.18 17.95
C SER A 36 15.55 -7.33 18.65
N LEU A 37 15.19 -8.59 18.95
CA LEU A 37 13.96 -8.86 19.72
C LEU A 37 14.02 -8.23 21.10
N GLU A 38 15.19 -8.16 21.73
CA GLU A 38 15.39 -7.53 23.04
C GLU A 38 15.15 -6.02 22.99
N GLN A 39 15.64 -5.34 21.95
CA GLN A 39 15.37 -3.92 21.74
C GLN A 39 13.88 -3.65 21.57
N VAL A 40 13.20 -4.52 20.82
CA VAL A 40 11.74 -4.41 20.63
C VAL A 40 11.01 -4.71 21.94
N ALA A 41 11.44 -5.70 22.72
CA ALA A 41 10.84 -5.99 24.02
C ALA A 41 10.96 -4.79 24.99
N ALA A 42 12.13 -4.15 25.02
CA ALA A 42 12.34 -2.94 25.82
C ALA A 42 11.43 -1.79 25.35
N ALA A 43 11.34 -1.53 24.06
CA ALA A 43 10.48 -0.51 23.47
C ALA A 43 8.98 -0.78 23.73
N ALA A 44 8.56 -2.05 23.67
CA ALA A 44 7.20 -2.49 23.97
C ALA A 44 6.90 -2.59 25.47
N GLN A 45 7.89 -2.34 26.34
CA GLN A 45 7.79 -2.47 27.81
C GLN A 45 7.33 -3.87 28.25
N ILE A 46 7.86 -4.92 27.62
CA ILE A 46 7.56 -6.32 27.94
C ILE A 46 8.83 -7.09 28.33
N SER A 47 8.65 -8.22 28.99
CA SER A 47 9.78 -9.06 29.37
C SER A 47 10.37 -9.81 28.15
N LYS A 48 11.68 -10.10 28.22
CA LYS A 48 12.40 -10.90 27.22
C LYS A 48 11.74 -12.27 26.95
N PRO A 49 11.35 -13.07 27.98
CA PRO A 49 10.64 -14.32 27.73
C PRO A 49 9.31 -14.14 26.98
N LEU A 50 8.63 -13.01 27.20
CA LEU A 50 7.34 -12.76 26.57
C LEU A 50 7.49 -12.47 25.08
N ILE A 51 8.48 -11.70 24.63
CA ILE A 51 8.66 -11.46 23.20
C ILE A 51 9.01 -12.74 22.47
N TYR A 52 9.86 -13.60 23.03
CA TYR A 52 10.21 -14.89 22.41
C TYR A 52 9.03 -15.88 22.33
N LYS A 53 8.03 -15.73 23.19
CA LYS A 53 6.77 -16.48 23.10
C LYS A 53 5.94 -16.07 21.87
N TYR A 54 5.96 -14.78 21.48
CA TYR A 54 5.22 -14.27 20.32
C TYR A 54 6.01 -14.41 19.03
N PHE A 55 7.31 -14.19 19.10
CA PHE A 55 8.22 -14.20 17.96
C PHE A 55 9.50 -14.96 18.33
N PRO A 56 9.55 -16.27 18.04
CA PRO A 56 10.72 -17.11 18.35
C PRO A 56 12.01 -16.62 17.69
N LYS A 57 11.89 -16.02 16.51
CA LYS A 57 13.02 -15.48 15.73
C LYS A 57 12.70 -14.05 15.27
N ARG A 58 13.76 -13.27 15.05
CA ARG A 58 13.65 -11.93 14.50
C ARG A 58 12.93 -11.91 13.14
N GLU A 59 13.23 -12.88 12.30
CA GLU A 59 12.60 -13.03 10.99
C GLU A 59 11.07 -13.21 11.09
N ASP A 60 10.58 -13.87 12.13
CA ASP A 60 9.13 -14.05 12.37
C ASP A 60 8.46 -12.70 12.70
N LEU A 61 9.13 -11.85 13.47
CA LEU A 61 8.69 -10.49 13.73
C LEU A 61 8.64 -9.66 12.44
N LEU A 62 9.71 -9.68 11.64
CA LEU A 62 9.78 -8.92 10.39
C LEU A 62 8.77 -9.41 9.35
N LYS A 63 8.53 -10.72 9.26
CA LYS A 63 7.45 -11.28 8.42
C LYS A 63 6.09 -10.79 8.84
N ALA A 64 5.79 -10.85 10.14
CA ALA A 64 4.52 -10.37 10.67
C ALA A 64 4.29 -8.87 10.44
N LEU A 65 5.36 -8.05 10.56
CA LEU A 65 5.32 -6.64 10.20
C LEU A 65 4.98 -6.45 8.73
N LEU A 66 5.67 -7.14 7.85
CA LEU A 66 5.49 -7.02 6.41
C LEU A 66 4.08 -7.47 5.97
N GLU A 67 3.58 -8.57 6.55
CA GLU A 67 2.21 -9.05 6.32
C GLU A 67 1.17 -8.03 6.75
N ARG A 68 1.37 -7.37 7.91
CA ARG A 68 0.51 -6.29 8.41
C ARG A 68 0.52 -5.09 7.47
N GLU A 69 1.69 -4.62 7.03
CA GLU A 69 1.79 -3.50 6.11
C GLU A 69 1.12 -3.81 4.76
N PHE A 70 1.26 -5.04 4.26
CA PHE A 70 0.54 -5.44 3.04
C PHE A 70 -0.98 -5.59 3.26
N ALA A 71 -1.43 -6.00 4.43
CA ALA A 71 -2.84 -6.05 4.77
C ALA A 71 -3.45 -4.64 4.81
N ASP A 72 -2.75 -3.70 5.46
CA ASP A 72 -3.14 -2.29 5.52
C ASP A 72 -3.21 -1.66 4.12
N LEU A 73 -2.21 -1.93 3.28
CA LEU A 73 -2.20 -1.45 1.89
C LEU A 73 -3.39 -2.00 1.09
N ARG A 74 -3.72 -3.28 1.25
CA ARG A 74 -4.91 -3.89 0.61
C ARG A 74 -6.20 -3.31 1.14
N GLY A 75 -6.31 -3.08 2.45
CA GLY A 75 -7.50 -2.52 3.09
C GLY A 75 -7.80 -1.07 2.66
N ARG A 76 -6.76 -0.29 2.38
CA ARG A 76 -6.88 1.08 1.84
C ARG A 76 -7.10 1.12 0.31
N GLY A 77 -7.07 -0.03 -0.36
CA GLY A 77 -7.18 -0.14 -1.81
C GLY A 77 -8.62 -0.11 -2.33
N LEU A 78 -8.81 -0.73 -3.46
CA LEU A 78 -9.99 -0.68 -4.33
C LEU A 78 -11.31 -1.23 -3.75
N ASN A 79 -11.34 -1.70 -2.50
CA ASN A 79 -12.49 -2.41 -1.94
C ASN A 79 -13.76 -1.53 -1.79
N ASP A 80 -13.61 -0.20 -1.75
CA ASP A 80 -14.71 0.75 -1.52
C ASP A 80 -15.04 1.62 -2.74
N VAL A 81 -14.57 1.24 -3.95
CA VAL A 81 -14.89 2.02 -5.16
C VAL A 81 -16.28 1.62 -5.68
N PRO A 82 -17.31 2.47 -5.55
CA PRO A 82 -18.63 2.17 -6.09
C PRO A 82 -18.58 1.98 -7.61
N ARG A 83 -19.33 1.03 -8.12
CA ARG A 83 -19.36 0.66 -9.56
C ARG A 83 -19.85 1.78 -10.50
N VAL A 84 -20.36 2.88 -9.97
CA VAL A 84 -21.00 3.99 -10.71
C VAL A 84 -20.37 5.33 -10.34
N ILE A 85 -19.04 5.44 -10.43
CA ILE A 85 -18.34 6.72 -10.21
C ILE A 85 -17.56 7.08 -11.47
N ALA A 86 -17.50 8.38 -11.77
CA ALA A 86 -16.67 8.91 -12.85
C ALA A 86 -15.21 8.43 -12.72
N PRO A 87 -14.58 7.99 -13.80
CA PRO A 87 -13.21 7.45 -13.77
C PRO A 87 -12.19 8.37 -13.08
N GLU A 88 -12.35 9.68 -13.23
CA GLU A 88 -11.48 10.69 -12.60
C GLU A 88 -11.56 10.64 -11.07
N ARG A 89 -12.73 10.36 -10.51
CA ARG A 89 -12.90 10.22 -9.05
C ARG A 89 -12.26 8.94 -8.54
N ILE A 90 -12.31 7.87 -9.32
CA ILE A 90 -11.62 6.59 -9.00
C ILE A 90 -10.11 6.83 -8.99
N ILE A 91 -9.58 7.51 -10.01
CA ILE A 91 -8.16 7.86 -10.09
C ILE A 91 -7.75 8.67 -8.86
N ARG A 92 -8.46 9.76 -8.55
CA ARG A 92 -8.14 10.63 -7.40
C ARG A 92 -8.14 9.84 -6.09
N SER A 93 -9.21 9.12 -5.79
CA SER A 93 -9.32 8.34 -4.55
C SER A 93 -8.21 7.29 -4.43
N THR A 94 -7.86 6.62 -5.52
CA THR A 94 -6.78 5.62 -5.52
C THR A 94 -5.41 6.28 -5.32
N VAL A 95 -5.16 7.41 -5.97
CA VAL A 95 -3.93 8.18 -5.80
C VAL A 95 -3.81 8.68 -4.37
N GLU A 96 -4.88 9.24 -3.80
CA GLU A 96 -4.94 9.71 -2.42
C GLU A 96 -4.62 8.59 -1.43
N ASN A 97 -5.29 7.45 -1.55
CA ASN A 97 -5.08 6.30 -0.67
C ASN A 97 -3.64 5.75 -0.76
N ALA A 98 -3.13 5.58 -1.99
CA ALA A 98 -1.79 5.06 -2.21
C ALA A 98 -0.71 6.03 -1.73
N LEU A 99 -0.80 7.31 -2.09
CA LEU A 99 0.22 8.28 -1.73
C LEU A 99 0.22 8.59 -0.23
N ASN A 100 -0.96 8.74 0.41
CA ASN A 100 -1.04 8.91 1.87
C ASN A 100 -0.41 7.71 2.58
N TYR A 101 -0.72 6.48 2.16
CA TYR A 101 -0.06 5.30 2.70
C TYR A 101 1.47 5.36 2.55
N TYR A 102 1.97 5.69 1.37
CA TYR A 102 3.42 5.76 1.14
C TYR A 102 4.09 6.91 1.90
N PHE A 103 3.43 8.05 2.07
CA PHE A 103 3.96 9.15 2.88
C PHE A 103 4.00 8.81 4.37
N GLU A 104 2.99 8.09 4.88
CA GLU A 104 2.88 7.67 6.27
C GLU A 104 3.77 6.46 6.59
N ARG A 105 3.75 5.45 5.71
CA ARG A 105 4.29 4.10 5.96
C ARG A 105 5.44 3.71 5.02
N GLY A 106 5.71 4.49 3.99
CA GLY A 106 6.74 4.17 2.99
C GLY A 106 8.12 3.86 3.57
N PRO A 107 8.59 4.57 4.62
CA PRO A 107 9.86 4.25 5.26
C PRO A 107 9.93 2.81 5.77
N ILE A 108 8.89 2.32 6.47
CA ILE A 108 8.91 0.97 7.04
C ILE A 108 8.91 -0.12 5.97
N VAL A 109 8.08 0.00 4.93
CA VAL A 109 8.05 -0.97 3.82
C VAL A 109 9.39 -1.04 3.10
N ARG A 110 10.03 0.12 2.85
CA ARG A 110 11.34 0.19 2.23
C ARG A 110 12.42 -0.48 3.09
N LEU A 111 12.43 -0.19 4.39
CA LEU A 111 13.41 -0.75 5.33
C LEU A 111 13.25 -2.26 5.48
N LEU A 112 12.02 -2.76 5.58
CA LEU A 112 11.73 -4.20 5.62
C LEU A 112 12.10 -4.88 4.30
N SER A 113 11.82 -4.25 3.15
CA SER A 113 12.15 -4.81 1.83
C SER A 113 13.66 -4.92 1.57
N ALA A 114 14.46 -4.13 2.27
CA ALA A 114 15.93 -4.18 2.19
C ALA A 114 16.53 -5.25 3.12
N ASP A 115 15.75 -5.83 4.05
CA ASP A 115 16.24 -6.85 4.99
C ASP A 115 16.38 -8.22 4.31
N PRO A 116 17.55 -8.85 4.33
CA PRO A 116 17.77 -10.17 3.68
C PRO A 116 16.82 -11.25 4.16
N GLY A 117 16.43 -11.22 5.45
CA GLY A 117 15.55 -12.23 6.06
C GLY A 117 14.11 -12.21 5.56
N VAL A 118 13.66 -11.11 4.95
CA VAL A 118 12.28 -10.95 4.46
C VAL A 118 12.19 -10.37 3.05
N ALA A 119 13.33 -10.12 2.39
CA ALA A 119 13.36 -9.49 1.07
C ALA A 119 12.58 -10.27 0.00
N ASP A 120 12.61 -11.60 0.04
CA ASP A 120 11.84 -12.44 -0.91
C ASP A 120 10.35 -12.32 -0.68
N LEU A 121 9.90 -12.36 0.57
CA LEU A 121 8.51 -12.18 0.92
C LEU A 121 8.02 -10.78 0.54
N ALA A 122 8.85 -9.75 0.78
CA ALA A 122 8.57 -8.38 0.37
C ALA A 122 8.40 -8.26 -1.16
N ARG A 123 9.29 -8.89 -1.93
CA ARG A 123 9.19 -8.91 -3.40
C ARG A 123 7.92 -9.60 -3.89
N GLN A 124 7.57 -10.74 -3.30
CA GLN A 124 6.35 -11.49 -3.66
C GLN A 124 5.08 -10.70 -3.33
N GLY A 125 4.98 -10.16 -2.11
CA GLY A 125 3.82 -9.37 -1.68
C GLY A 125 3.65 -8.09 -2.51
N ASN A 126 4.73 -7.39 -2.80
CA ASN A 126 4.71 -6.21 -3.67
C ASN A 126 4.28 -6.56 -5.10
N ARG A 127 4.77 -7.68 -5.67
CA ARG A 127 4.36 -8.12 -7.01
C ARG A 127 2.89 -8.48 -7.08
N ALA A 128 2.39 -9.25 -6.10
CA ALA A 128 0.98 -9.65 -6.05
C ALA A 128 0.05 -8.43 -5.91
N SER A 129 0.37 -7.51 -5.00
CA SER A 129 -0.42 -6.29 -4.79
C SER A 129 -0.45 -5.41 -6.05
N ARG A 130 0.71 -5.20 -6.69
CA ARG A 130 0.80 -4.40 -7.93
C ARG A 130 0.06 -5.05 -9.09
N ARG A 131 0.17 -6.37 -9.25
CA ARG A 131 -0.51 -7.10 -10.31
C ARG A 131 -2.02 -6.93 -10.20
N ASN A 132 -2.59 -7.18 -9.04
CA ASN A 132 -4.03 -7.03 -8.81
C ASN A 132 -4.52 -5.60 -9.08
N THR A 133 -3.77 -4.59 -8.62
CA THR A 133 -4.09 -3.19 -8.87
C THR A 133 -3.99 -2.86 -10.36
N SER A 134 -2.92 -3.30 -11.02
CA SER A 134 -2.73 -3.05 -12.46
C SER A 134 -3.80 -3.72 -13.31
N ASP A 135 -4.11 -5.00 -13.06
CA ASP A 135 -5.11 -5.75 -13.82
C ASP A 135 -6.50 -5.09 -13.70
N TYR A 136 -6.87 -4.64 -12.49
CA TYR A 136 -8.11 -3.88 -12.28
C TYR A 136 -8.16 -2.60 -13.11
N PHE A 137 -7.09 -1.77 -13.05
CA PHE A 137 -7.06 -0.51 -13.78
C PHE A 137 -6.99 -0.71 -15.28
N ILE A 138 -6.23 -1.68 -15.77
CA ILE A 138 -6.18 -2.02 -17.19
C ILE A 138 -7.60 -2.33 -17.69
N ALA A 139 -8.31 -3.24 -17.02
CA ALA A 139 -9.68 -3.59 -17.40
C ALA A 139 -10.62 -2.38 -17.34
N LYS A 140 -10.53 -1.57 -16.27
CA LYS A 140 -11.38 -0.39 -16.09
C LYS A 140 -11.14 0.70 -17.12
N PHE A 141 -9.89 0.92 -17.51
CA PHE A 141 -9.57 1.93 -18.53
C PHE A 141 -9.97 1.48 -19.94
N MET A 142 -9.78 0.21 -20.26
CA MET A 142 -10.29 -0.34 -21.53
C MET A 142 -11.81 -0.19 -21.63
N GLU A 143 -12.54 -0.54 -20.54
CA GLU A 143 -13.99 -0.41 -20.47
C GLU A 143 -14.46 1.06 -20.58
N SER A 144 -13.82 1.97 -19.85
CA SER A 144 -14.29 3.36 -19.72
C SER A 144 -13.87 4.26 -20.87
N TYR A 145 -12.72 4.00 -21.49
CA TYR A 145 -12.10 4.89 -22.47
C TYR A 145 -11.89 4.24 -23.83
N GLY A 146 -12.20 2.94 -24.00
CA GLY A 146 -12.05 2.24 -25.27
C GLY A 146 -10.62 2.17 -25.81
N VAL A 147 -9.61 2.32 -24.95
CA VAL A 147 -8.20 2.24 -25.37
C VAL A 147 -7.77 0.79 -25.59
N PRO A 148 -6.86 0.51 -26.54
CA PRO A 148 -6.31 -0.82 -26.76
C PRO A 148 -5.58 -1.37 -25.52
N LEU A 149 -5.51 -2.70 -25.40
CA LEU A 149 -4.91 -3.40 -24.26
C LEU A 149 -3.45 -3.00 -24.02
N ASP A 150 -2.63 -2.92 -25.04
CA ASP A 150 -1.23 -2.54 -24.97
C ASP A 150 -1.05 -1.10 -24.45
N VAL A 151 -1.88 -0.16 -24.92
CA VAL A 151 -1.88 1.23 -24.43
C VAL A 151 -2.25 1.29 -22.95
N ALA A 152 -3.30 0.56 -22.55
CA ALA A 152 -3.71 0.48 -21.14
C ALA A 152 -2.61 -0.15 -20.27
N GLN A 153 -1.98 -1.23 -20.72
CA GLN A 153 -0.89 -1.91 -20.02
C GLN A 153 0.33 -0.99 -19.83
N ILE A 154 0.76 -0.29 -20.87
CA ILE A 154 1.89 0.64 -20.78
C ILE A 154 1.57 1.75 -19.78
N ALA A 155 0.45 2.43 -19.95
CA ALA A 155 0.08 3.58 -19.13
C ALA A 155 -0.10 3.21 -17.65
N VAL A 156 -0.83 2.14 -17.35
CA VAL A 156 -1.03 1.66 -15.96
C VAL A 156 0.30 1.23 -15.34
N THR A 157 1.16 0.53 -16.09
CA THR A 157 2.46 0.10 -15.57
C THR A 157 3.32 1.31 -15.17
N LEU A 158 3.37 2.36 -15.98
CA LEU A 158 4.12 3.58 -15.68
C LEU A 158 3.53 4.29 -14.45
N VAL A 159 2.21 4.45 -14.38
CA VAL A 159 1.52 5.14 -13.29
C VAL A 159 1.67 4.41 -11.95
N VAL A 160 1.49 3.09 -11.92
CA VAL A 160 1.54 2.30 -10.67
C VAL A 160 2.96 2.21 -10.10
N ASN A 161 3.99 2.23 -10.95
CA ASN A 161 5.37 2.05 -10.48
C ASN A 161 6.09 3.36 -10.13
N ALA A 162 5.70 4.50 -10.71
CA ALA A 162 6.40 5.77 -10.54
C ALA A 162 6.42 6.30 -9.09
N PRO A 163 5.30 6.31 -8.31
CA PRO A 163 5.28 6.93 -6.99
C PRO A 163 6.25 6.30 -6.01
N ILE A 164 6.40 4.98 -6.04
CA ILE A 164 7.18 4.22 -5.05
C ILE A 164 8.65 4.67 -5.03
N ASN A 165 9.20 4.99 -6.20
CA ASN A 165 10.59 5.42 -6.32
C ASN A 165 10.77 6.93 -6.06
N ALA A 166 9.72 7.72 -6.29
CA ALA A 166 9.77 9.17 -6.19
C ALA A 166 9.57 9.71 -4.76
N ILE A 167 8.72 9.07 -3.94
CA ILE A 167 8.26 9.61 -2.66
C ILE A 167 9.40 9.96 -1.70
N GLY A 168 10.37 9.07 -1.53
CA GLY A 168 11.51 9.35 -0.65
C GLY A 168 12.33 10.56 -1.10
N THR A 169 12.40 10.83 -2.41
CA THR A 169 13.06 12.00 -2.95
C THR A 169 12.24 13.27 -2.75
N LEU A 170 10.91 13.18 -2.93
CA LEU A 170 10.00 14.31 -2.71
C LEU A 170 9.99 14.74 -1.24
N GLN A 171 9.94 13.77 -0.31
CA GLN A 171 10.03 14.04 1.13
C GLN A 171 11.33 14.76 1.51
N ARG A 172 12.47 14.30 1.01
CA ARG A 172 13.77 14.98 1.24
C ARG A 172 13.81 16.41 0.69
N ARG A 173 13.01 16.72 -0.32
CA ARG A 173 12.86 18.08 -0.88
C ARG A 173 11.78 18.90 -0.18
N GLY A 174 11.17 18.40 0.90
CA GLY A 174 10.11 19.09 1.63
C GLY A 174 8.76 19.13 0.91
N ILE A 175 8.56 18.30 -0.12
CA ILE A 175 7.29 18.22 -0.86
C ILE A 175 6.36 17.26 -0.13
N GLY A 176 5.24 17.78 0.37
CA GLY A 176 4.27 17.02 1.14
C GLY A 176 3.29 16.19 0.29
N ALA A 177 2.51 15.34 0.97
CA ALA A 177 1.55 14.44 0.35
C ALA A 177 0.49 15.18 -0.48
N ALA A 178 -0.16 16.21 0.08
CA ALA A 178 -1.25 16.93 -0.59
C ALA A 178 -0.82 17.46 -1.97
N ARG A 179 0.31 18.16 -2.04
CA ARG A 179 0.82 18.69 -3.32
C ARG A 179 1.18 17.57 -4.31
N THR A 180 1.73 16.48 -3.81
CA THR A 180 2.08 15.31 -4.65
C THR A 180 0.81 14.64 -5.20
N ILE A 181 -0.22 14.50 -4.38
CA ILE A 181 -1.52 13.93 -4.78
C ILE A 181 -2.15 14.76 -5.90
N ASP A 182 -2.21 16.09 -5.74
CA ASP A 182 -2.81 16.97 -6.75
C ASP A 182 -2.08 16.86 -8.10
N VAL A 183 -0.76 17.08 -8.07
CA VAL A 183 0.04 17.05 -9.30
C VAL A 183 0.00 15.68 -9.98
N TRP A 184 0.09 14.61 -9.20
CA TRP A 184 0.06 13.24 -9.74
C TRP A 184 -1.30 12.88 -10.32
N THR A 185 -2.39 13.28 -9.65
CA THR A 185 -3.75 13.08 -10.15
C THR A 185 -3.97 13.82 -11.47
N ASP A 186 -3.58 15.09 -11.55
CA ASP A 186 -3.72 15.89 -12.76
C ASP A 186 -2.90 15.33 -13.92
N PHE A 187 -1.68 14.86 -13.63
CA PHE A 187 -0.82 14.19 -14.62
C PHE A 187 -1.48 12.93 -15.17
N ILE A 188 -2.05 12.08 -14.31
CA ILE A 188 -2.73 10.86 -14.72
C ILE A 188 -3.96 11.19 -15.56
N ILE A 189 -4.83 12.09 -15.08
CA ILE A 189 -6.07 12.47 -15.79
C ILE A 189 -5.76 13.11 -17.14
N GLY A 190 -4.77 14.02 -17.19
CA GLY A 190 -4.33 14.64 -18.44
C GLY A 190 -3.76 13.63 -19.43
N GLY A 191 -2.90 12.73 -18.97
CA GLY A 191 -2.36 11.65 -19.79
C GLY A 191 -3.43 10.73 -20.35
N TRP A 192 -4.42 10.34 -19.54
CA TRP A 192 -5.53 9.50 -20.00
C TRP A 192 -6.42 10.19 -21.03
N LYS A 193 -6.71 11.47 -20.87
CA LYS A 193 -7.48 12.24 -21.87
C LYS A 193 -6.77 12.23 -23.23
N GLU A 194 -5.47 12.47 -23.23
CA GLU A 194 -4.67 12.47 -24.48
C GLU A 194 -4.60 11.06 -25.10
N LEU A 195 -4.36 10.02 -24.29
CA LEU A 195 -4.33 8.65 -24.76
C LEU A 195 -5.68 8.22 -25.35
N THR A 196 -6.78 8.62 -24.73
CA THR A 196 -8.14 8.35 -25.22
C THR A 196 -8.39 9.08 -26.54
N ALA A 197 -7.98 10.34 -26.67
CA ALA A 197 -8.14 11.11 -27.89
C ALA A 197 -7.36 10.50 -29.06
N ARG A 198 -6.16 9.98 -28.79
CA ARG A 198 -5.27 9.42 -29.81
C ARG A 198 -5.55 7.97 -30.17
N TYR A 199 -5.86 7.13 -29.19
CA TYR A 199 -5.95 5.67 -29.33
C TYR A 199 -7.31 5.08 -28.99
N GLY A 200 -8.24 5.87 -28.41
CA GLY A 200 -9.55 5.39 -28.03
C GLY A 200 -10.40 5.06 -29.26
N VAL A 201 -11.04 3.89 -29.24
CA VAL A 201 -12.05 3.52 -30.24
C VAL A 201 -13.42 3.92 -29.69
N PRO A 202 -14.21 4.73 -30.41
CA PRO A 202 -15.55 5.08 -29.95
C PRO A 202 -16.36 3.81 -29.64
N PRO A 203 -17.14 3.76 -28.54
CA PRO A 203 -17.95 2.61 -28.23
C PRO A 203 -18.87 2.28 -29.40
N GLN A 204 -18.75 1.07 -29.95
CA GLN A 204 -19.66 0.61 -30.99
C GLN A 204 -21.07 0.65 -30.39
N LYS A 205 -21.94 1.49 -30.96
CA LYS A 205 -23.39 1.46 -30.68
C LYS A 205 -23.86 0.05 -30.97
N THR A 206 -24.07 -0.76 -29.94
CA THR A 206 -24.72 -2.06 -30.11
C THR A 206 -26.08 -1.81 -30.74
N GLY A 207 -26.17 -2.11 -32.03
CA GLY A 207 -27.41 -1.99 -32.77
C GLY A 207 -28.47 -2.84 -32.08
N LYS A 208 -29.63 -2.24 -31.77
CA LYS A 208 -30.81 -2.98 -31.30
C LYS A 208 -31.04 -4.15 -32.27
N PRO A 209 -31.24 -5.37 -31.77
CA PRO A 209 -31.63 -6.47 -32.63
C PRO A 209 -32.91 -6.08 -33.38
N ARG A 210 -32.86 -6.09 -34.72
CA ARG A 210 -34.04 -5.94 -35.55
C ARG A 210 -34.99 -7.07 -35.19
N ARG A 211 -36.12 -6.75 -34.59
CA ARG A 211 -37.24 -7.68 -34.44
C ARG A 211 -37.73 -8.00 -35.86
N ARG A 212 -37.63 -9.25 -36.24
CA ARG A 212 -38.43 -9.83 -37.32
C ARG A 212 -39.75 -10.33 -36.75
#